data_b5fa4e053d244940ca21796d4c3932b8
#
_entry.id   b5fa4e053d244940ca21796d4c3932b8
#
_cell.length_a   1.000
_cell.length_b   1.000
_cell.length_c   1.000
_cell.angle_alpha   90.00
_cell.angle_beta   90.00
_cell.angle_gamma   90.00
#
_symmetry.space_group_name_H-M   'P 1'
#
loop_
_entity.id
_entity.type
_entity.pdbx_description
1 polymer ?
#
loop_
_entity_poly.entity_id
_entity_poly.type
_entity_poly.pdbx_seq_one_letter_code
_entity_poly.pdbx_strand_id
1 'polypeptide(L)'
;NKKEDSQAVARETQNVADAVRIEEQKEHPVYHTPPISLLKKGRKAGGDSDAHLRATALKLEQTLRNFGVGVHVTNASCGPSVTRYELQPEQGVKVSKIVGLSDDIKLNLAVADLRIEAPIPGKAAVGIEVPNSENTAVMLRDLLESKEFQASASPISFAVGKDIAGKVVV
;
A
#
# COMPACT_ATOMS: atom_id res chain seq x y z
N ASN A 1 -38.30 -25.62 54.87
CA ASN A 1 -38.29 -24.73 53.73
C ASN A 1 -36.92 -24.00 53.49
N LYS A 2 -36.28 -23.40 54.53
CA LYS A 2 -35.00 -22.66 54.32
C LYS A 2 -33.77 -23.56 54.10
N LYS A 3 -33.79 -24.82 54.56
CA LYS A 3 -32.71 -25.80 54.36
C LYS A 3 -32.80 -26.50 53.01
N GLU A 4 -33.99 -26.71 52.48
CA GLU A 4 -34.22 -27.30 51.16
C GLU A 4 -33.84 -26.33 50.03
N ASP A 5 -34.14 -25.06 50.18
CA ASP A 5 -33.71 -24.00 49.20
C ASP A 5 -32.18 -23.86 49.13
N SER A 6 -31.51 -23.94 50.28
CA SER A 6 -30.03 -23.88 50.31
C SER A 6 -29.35 -25.11 49.67
N GLN A 7 -29.96 -26.27 49.74
CA GLN A 7 -29.45 -27.50 49.12
C GLN A 7 -29.71 -27.50 47.58
N ALA A 8 -30.84 -26.96 47.17
CA ALA A 8 -31.13 -26.80 45.72
C ALA A 8 -30.17 -25.84 45.03
N VAL A 9 -29.90 -24.68 45.65
CA VAL A 9 -28.95 -23.69 45.13
C VAL A 9 -27.53 -24.26 45.10
N ALA A 10 -27.11 -25.01 46.11
CA ALA A 10 -25.78 -25.64 46.11
C ALA A 10 -25.62 -26.69 44.99
N ARG A 11 -26.67 -27.47 44.70
CA ARG A 11 -26.68 -28.42 43.58
C ARG A 11 -26.64 -27.75 42.22
N GLU A 12 -27.39 -26.67 42.02
CA GLU A 12 -27.34 -25.89 40.76
C GLU A 12 -25.97 -25.26 40.56
N THR A 13 -25.36 -24.70 41.60
CA THR A 13 -24.02 -24.10 41.50
C THR A 13 -22.97 -25.17 41.17
N GLN A 14 -23.12 -26.39 41.72
CA GLN A 14 -22.20 -27.50 41.43
C GLN A 14 -22.36 -28.01 40.00
N ASN A 15 -23.60 -28.12 39.51
CA ASN A 15 -23.88 -28.52 38.14
C ASN A 15 -23.35 -27.49 37.11
N VAL A 16 -23.43 -26.19 37.41
CA VAL A 16 -22.85 -25.14 36.57
C VAL A 16 -21.32 -25.20 36.58
N ALA A 17 -20.71 -25.43 37.76
CA ALA A 17 -19.26 -25.56 37.85
C ALA A 17 -18.73 -26.80 37.11
N ASP A 18 -19.45 -27.92 37.17
CA ASP A 18 -19.09 -29.15 36.46
C ASP A 18 -19.31 -28.98 34.92
N ALA A 19 -20.36 -28.28 34.49
CA ALA A 19 -20.59 -27.96 33.09
C ALA A 19 -19.48 -27.05 32.51
N VAL A 20 -19.04 -26.05 33.27
CA VAL A 20 -17.92 -25.18 32.89
C VAL A 20 -16.61 -25.98 32.79
N ARG A 21 -16.35 -26.88 33.77
CA ARG A 21 -15.16 -27.74 33.71
C ARG A 21 -15.16 -28.70 32.52
N ILE A 22 -16.32 -29.21 32.12
CA ILE A 22 -16.45 -30.09 30.95
C ILE A 22 -16.20 -29.30 29.67
N GLU A 23 -16.65 -28.03 29.62
CA GLU A 23 -16.40 -27.13 28.49
C GLU A 23 -14.93 -26.74 28.36
N GLU A 24 -14.25 -26.48 29.49
CA GLU A 24 -12.80 -26.20 29.54
C GLU A 24 -11.93 -27.41 29.18
N GLN A 25 -12.43 -28.64 29.38
CA GLN A 25 -11.72 -29.90 29.03
C GLN A 25 -11.97 -30.34 27.59
N LYS A 26 -12.88 -29.72 26.86
CA LYS A 26 -13.00 -29.97 25.41
C LYS A 26 -11.72 -29.49 24.73
N GLU A 27 -10.93 -30.45 24.25
CA GLU A 27 -9.80 -30.16 23.38
C GLU A 27 -10.32 -29.30 22.21
N HIS A 28 -9.99 -28.01 22.21
CA HIS A 28 -10.28 -27.18 21.08
C HIS A 28 -9.50 -27.71 19.89
N PRO A 29 -10.16 -28.06 18.79
CA PRO A 29 -9.46 -28.57 17.62
C PRO A 29 -8.38 -27.58 17.22
N VAL A 30 -7.13 -28.06 17.09
CA VAL A 30 -6.01 -27.23 16.66
C VAL A 30 -6.34 -26.69 15.28
N TYR A 31 -6.55 -25.37 15.19
CA TYR A 31 -6.83 -24.73 13.93
C TYR A 31 -5.58 -24.73 13.04
N HIS A 32 -5.67 -25.41 11.90
CA HIS A 32 -4.64 -25.37 10.89
C HIS A 32 -4.96 -24.29 9.86
N THR A 33 -4.10 -23.27 9.78
CA THR A 33 -4.25 -22.23 8.76
C THR A 33 -4.10 -22.83 7.36
N PRO A 34 -4.91 -22.41 6.38
CA PRO A 34 -4.74 -22.82 4.99
C PRO A 34 -3.32 -22.52 4.51
N PRO A 35 -2.67 -23.47 3.79
CA PRO A 35 -1.30 -23.24 3.32
C PRO A 35 -1.27 -22.10 2.30
N ILE A 36 -0.27 -21.22 2.41
CA ILE A 36 -0.09 -20.05 1.56
C ILE A 36 0.09 -20.43 0.07
N SER A 37 0.46 -21.69 -0.20
CA SER A 37 0.58 -22.24 -1.56
C SER A 37 -0.73 -22.31 -2.34
N LEU A 38 -1.88 -22.22 -1.67
CA LEU A 38 -3.19 -22.11 -2.31
C LEU A 38 -3.37 -20.75 -3.03
N LEU A 39 -2.62 -19.74 -2.63
CA LEU A 39 -2.64 -18.43 -3.26
C LEU A 39 -1.69 -18.38 -4.46
N LYS A 40 -2.14 -17.76 -5.53
CA LYS A 40 -1.30 -17.53 -6.71
C LYS A 40 -0.17 -16.57 -6.37
N LYS A 41 1.05 -16.92 -6.76
CA LYS A 41 2.21 -16.02 -6.68
C LYS A 41 2.17 -15.02 -7.83
N GLY A 42 2.53 -13.77 -7.54
CA GLY A 42 2.70 -12.74 -8.56
C GLY A 42 3.79 -13.15 -9.56
N ARG A 43 3.56 -12.91 -10.84
CA ARG A 43 4.66 -12.86 -11.79
C ARG A 43 5.46 -11.61 -11.47
N LYS A 44 6.80 -11.66 -11.59
CA LYS A 44 7.59 -10.42 -11.65
C LYS A 44 7.01 -9.65 -12.84
N ALA A 45 6.13 -8.71 -12.56
CA ALA A 45 5.60 -7.87 -13.60
C ALA A 45 6.75 -7.04 -14.13
N GLY A 46 6.89 -6.98 -15.43
CA GLY A 46 7.59 -5.90 -16.03
C GLY A 46 6.79 -4.64 -15.70
N GLY A 47 7.14 -3.94 -14.64
CA GLY A 47 6.83 -2.52 -14.53
C GLY A 47 7.52 -1.84 -15.73
N ASP A 48 7.21 -0.58 -15.95
CA ASP A 48 7.90 0.20 -16.97
C ASP A 48 9.41 -0.03 -16.87
N SER A 49 10.03 -0.41 -17.99
CA SER A 49 11.46 -0.70 -17.98
C SER A 49 12.26 0.51 -17.51
N ASP A 50 13.43 0.30 -16.90
CA ASP A 50 14.32 1.40 -16.49
C ASP A 50 14.59 2.39 -17.63
N ALA A 51 14.62 1.90 -18.87
CA ALA A 51 14.76 2.74 -20.06
C ALA A 51 13.54 3.62 -20.27
N HIS A 52 12.32 3.10 -20.08
CA HIS A 52 11.08 3.88 -20.18
C HIS A 52 10.97 4.91 -19.05
N LEU A 53 11.33 4.56 -17.84
CA LEU A 53 11.35 5.49 -16.70
C LEU A 53 12.26 6.68 -16.96
N ARG A 54 13.48 6.42 -17.48
CA ARG A 54 14.44 7.47 -17.85
C ARG A 54 13.96 8.31 -19.02
N ALA A 55 13.36 7.71 -20.04
CA ALA A 55 12.82 8.43 -21.18
C ALA A 55 11.68 9.37 -20.76
N THR A 56 10.79 8.91 -19.90
CA THR A 56 9.69 9.72 -19.34
C THR A 56 10.24 10.86 -18.46
N ALA A 57 11.25 10.59 -17.63
CA ALA A 57 11.91 11.63 -16.82
C ALA A 57 12.51 12.74 -17.70
N LEU A 58 13.27 12.38 -18.73
CA LEU A 58 13.84 13.34 -19.69
C LEU A 58 12.75 14.13 -20.43
N LYS A 59 11.67 13.45 -20.81
CA LYS A 59 10.54 14.09 -21.50
C LYS A 59 9.83 15.11 -20.59
N LEU A 60 9.68 14.79 -19.29
CA LEU A 60 9.16 15.73 -18.29
C LEU A 60 10.04 16.98 -18.17
N GLU A 61 11.36 16.80 -18.01
CA GLU A 61 12.30 17.93 -17.95
C GLU A 61 12.26 18.80 -19.20
N GLN A 62 12.27 18.18 -20.38
CA GLN A 62 12.20 18.88 -21.66
C GLN A 62 10.90 19.64 -21.82
N THR A 63 9.77 19.02 -21.48
CA THR A 63 8.45 19.65 -21.55
C THR A 63 8.40 20.92 -20.70
N LEU A 64 8.78 20.81 -19.43
CA LEU A 64 8.79 21.95 -18.51
C LEU A 64 9.78 23.03 -18.95
N ARG A 65 10.95 22.66 -19.45
CA ARG A 65 11.96 23.58 -19.98
C ARG A 65 11.44 24.36 -21.21
N ASN A 66 10.68 23.71 -22.09
CA ASN A 66 10.08 24.36 -23.25
C ASN A 66 9.08 25.48 -22.86
N PHE A 67 8.44 25.33 -21.71
CA PHE A 67 7.56 26.34 -21.10
C PHE A 67 8.32 27.33 -20.19
N GLY A 68 9.65 27.33 -20.23
CA GLY A 68 10.50 28.22 -19.44
C GLY A 68 10.48 27.89 -17.93
N VAL A 69 10.36 26.61 -17.59
CA VAL A 69 10.41 26.10 -16.24
C VAL A 69 11.57 25.13 -16.11
N GLY A 70 12.68 25.57 -15.53
CA GLY A 70 13.84 24.72 -15.26
C GLY A 70 13.57 23.80 -14.07
N VAL A 71 13.70 22.47 -14.29
CA VAL A 71 13.57 21.45 -13.25
C VAL A 71 14.55 20.32 -13.53
N HIS A 72 14.90 19.56 -12.47
CA HIS A 72 15.68 18.33 -12.58
C HIS A 72 14.92 17.18 -11.89
N VAL A 73 14.78 16.05 -12.57
CA VAL A 73 14.23 14.83 -11.98
C VAL A 73 15.31 14.19 -11.11
N THR A 74 15.08 14.15 -9.80
CA THR A 74 16.02 13.63 -8.80
C THR A 74 15.76 12.16 -8.47
N ASN A 75 14.50 11.72 -8.59
CA ASN A 75 14.10 10.34 -8.27
C ASN A 75 12.88 9.93 -9.10
N ALA A 76 12.77 8.62 -9.36
CA ALA A 76 11.60 8.00 -9.94
C ALA A 76 11.26 6.73 -9.14
N SER A 77 10.05 6.69 -8.58
CA SER A 77 9.53 5.55 -7.81
C SER A 77 8.40 4.89 -8.58
N CYS A 78 8.63 3.67 -9.05
CA CYS A 78 7.65 2.91 -9.81
C CYS A 78 6.77 2.08 -8.85
N GLY A 79 5.49 2.40 -8.81
CA GLY A 79 4.46 1.64 -8.09
C GLY A 79 3.70 0.68 -9.01
N PRO A 80 2.65 0.02 -8.48
CA PRO A 80 1.87 -0.96 -9.25
C PRO A 80 1.07 -0.35 -10.42
N SER A 81 0.62 0.89 -10.30
CA SER A 81 -0.26 1.55 -11.28
C SER A 81 0.26 2.90 -11.74
N VAL A 82 1.10 3.55 -10.95
CA VAL A 82 1.65 4.87 -11.23
C VAL A 82 3.14 4.90 -10.93
N THR A 83 3.86 5.74 -11.67
CA THR A 83 5.25 6.08 -11.36
C THR A 83 5.29 7.52 -10.88
N ARG A 84 5.90 7.76 -9.73
CA ARG A 84 6.13 9.07 -9.15
C ARG A 84 7.51 9.58 -9.50
N TYR A 85 7.56 10.70 -10.20
CA TYR A 85 8.78 11.44 -10.47
C TYR A 85 8.91 12.60 -9.49
N GLU A 86 10.05 12.68 -8.80
CA GLU A 86 10.38 13.78 -7.89
C GLU A 86 11.23 14.80 -8.66
N LEU A 87 10.72 16.01 -8.78
CA LEU A 87 11.37 17.08 -9.51
C LEU A 87 11.84 18.17 -8.55
N GLN A 88 13.07 18.60 -8.69
CA GLN A 88 13.61 19.75 -8.01
C GLN A 88 13.59 20.97 -8.94
N PRO A 89 12.77 22.00 -8.64
CA PRO A 89 12.77 23.23 -9.41
C PRO A 89 14.08 24.01 -9.25
N GLU A 90 14.52 24.66 -10.31
CA GLU A 90 15.64 25.61 -10.26
C GLU A 90 15.29 26.85 -9.44
N GLN A 91 16.30 27.62 -9.01
CA GLN A 91 16.09 28.82 -8.23
C GLN A 91 15.23 29.83 -8.98
N GLY A 92 14.25 30.41 -8.29
CA GLY A 92 13.33 31.39 -8.86
C GLY A 92 12.13 30.81 -9.60
N VAL A 93 12.04 29.49 -9.78
CA VAL A 93 10.86 28.86 -10.37
C VAL A 93 9.72 28.82 -9.35
N LYS A 94 8.58 29.41 -9.75
CA LYS A 94 7.35 29.34 -8.93
C LYS A 94 6.67 27.99 -9.09
N VAL A 95 6.37 27.32 -7.98
CA VAL A 95 5.67 26.03 -7.95
C VAL A 95 4.32 26.10 -8.66
N SER A 96 3.58 27.21 -8.52
CA SER A 96 2.30 27.42 -9.20
C SER A 96 2.42 27.37 -10.73
N LYS A 97 3.59 27.72 -11.31
CA LYS A 97 3.83 27.62 -12.76
C LYS A 97 3.90 26.15 -13.19
N ILE A 98 4.50 25.29 -12.38
CA ILE A 98 4.55 23.84 -12.66
C ILE A 98 3.14 23.24 -12.60
N VAL A 99 2.38 23.57 -11.57
CA VAL A 99 1.00 23.08 -11.40
C VAL A 99 0.10 23.56 -12.55
N GLY A 100 0.26 24.80 -12.98
CA GLY A 100 -0.50 25.36 -14.11
C GLY A 100 -0.23 24.70 -15.46
N LEU A 101 0.89 23.98 -15.62
CA LEU A 101 1.25 23.27 -16.84
C LEU A 101 0.75 21.81 -16.88
N SER A 102 -0.14 21.43 -15.95
CA SER A 102 -0.65 20.06 -15.84
C SER A 102 -1.20 19.51 -17.15
N ASP A 103 -2.01 20.30 -17.87
CA ASP A 103 -2.61 19.88 -19.15
C ASP A 103 -1.58 19.79 -20.28
N ASP A 104 -0.61 20.70 -20.31
CA ASP A 104 0.48 20.67 -21.27
C ASP A 104 1.38 19.43 -21.07
N ILE A 105 1.63 19.07 -19.80
CA ILE A 105 2.38 17.86 -19.46
C ILE A 105 1.62 16.61 -19.90
N LYS A 106 0.30 16.53 -19.61
CA LYS A 106 -0.55 15.40 -20.06
C LYS A 106 -0.50 15.25 -21.58
N LEU A 107 -0.64 16.34 -22.30
CA LEU A 107 -0.59 16.32 -23.76
C LEU A 107 0.77 15.84 -24.28
N ASN A 108 1.86 16.37 -23.74
CA ASN A 108 3.20 15.98 -24.18
C ASN A 108 3.56 14.53 -23.85
N LEU A 109 3.14 14.03 -22.68
CA LEU A 109 3.36 12.64 -22.28
C LEU A 109 2.38 11.66 -22.94
N ALA A 110 1.31 12.17 -23.56
CA ALA A 110 0.20 11.41 -24.13
C ALA A 110 -0.50 10.52 -23.08
N VAL A 111 -0.72 11.06 -21.87
CA VAL A 111 -1.43 10.37 -20.78
C VAL A 111 -2.79 11.02 -20.55
N ALA A 112 -3.77 10.20 -20.13
CA ALA A 112 -5.14 10.66 -19.90
C ALA A 112 -5.24 11.55 -18.66
N ASP A 113 -4.46 11.25 -17.62
CA ASP A 113 -4.43 12.00 -16.38
C ASP A 113 -3.05 11.93 -15.72
N LEU A 114 -2.78 12.89 -14.83
CA LEU A 114 -1.62 12.91 -13.96
C LEU A 114 -1.94 13.69 -12.68
N ARG A 115 -1.22 13.40 -11.60
CA ARG A 115 -1.35 14.13 -10.34
C ARG A 115 -0.07 14.87 -10.02
N ILE A 116 -0.20 16.16 -9.67
CA ILE A 116 0.93 16.95 -9.19
C ILE A 116 0.77 17.21 -7.70
N GLU A 117 1.74 16.81 -6.91
CA GLU A 117 1.85 17.09 -5.49
C GLU A 117 2.97 18.13 -5.26
N ALA A 118 2.56 19.34 -4.90
CA ALA A 118 3.49 20.45 -4.83
C ALA A 118 3.24 21.35 -3.61
N PRO A 119 4.15 21.32 -2.61
CA PRO A 119 5.35 20.49 -2.51
C PRO A 119 5.05 19.07 -2.04
N ILE A 120 6.02 18.15 -2.18
CA ILE A 120 5.97 16.83 -1.51
C ILE A 120 6.13 17.06 -0.01
N PRO A 121 5.28 16.47 0.86
CA PRO A 121 5.43 16.60 2.31
C PRO A 121 6.82 16.21 2.79
N GLY A 122 7.45 17.13 3.51
CA GLY A 122 8.80 16.94 4.07
C GLY A 122 9.96 17.03 3.08
N LYS A 123 9.72 17.41 1.80
CA LYS A 123 10.77 17.58 0.77
C LYS A 123 10.63 18.92 0.03
N ALA A 124 11.75 19.53 -0.32
CA ALA A 124 11.78 20.69 -1.19
C ALA A 124 11.72 20.26 -2.69
N ALA A 125 10.71 19.48 -3.04
CA ALA A 125 10.54 18.90 -4.37
C ALA A 125 9.05 18.86 -4.75
N VAL A 126 8.80 18.72 -6.06
CA VAL A 126 7.46 18.54 -6.63
C VAL A 126 7.35 17.10 -7.12
N GLY A 127 6.28 16.40 -6.75
CA GLY A 127 5.96 15.07 -7.24
C GLY A 127 5.02 15.14 -8.43
N ILE A 128 5.35 14.42 -9.51
CA ILE A 128 4.44 14.20 -10.63
C ILE A 128 4.20 12.69 -10.72
N GLU A 129 2.95 12.29 -10.55
CA GLU A 129 2.52 10.89 -10.66
C GLU A 129 1.95 10.68 -12.06
N VAL A 130 2.60 9.79 -12.81
CA VAL A 130 2.24 9.44 -14.19
C VAL A 130 1.74 8.00 -14.20
N PRO A 131 0.58 7.69 -14.81
CA PRO A 131 0.11 6.32 -14.97
C PRO A 131 1.15 5.47 -15.69
N ASN A 132 1.35 4.24 -15.21
CA ASN A 132 2.21 3.28 -15.89
C ASN A 132 1.57 2.84 -17.22
N SER A 133 2.39 2.48 -18.20
CA SER A 133 1.90 1.91 -19.45
C SER A 133 1.21 0.56 -19.23
N GLU A 134 1.68 -0.22 -18.25
CA GLU A 134 1.08 -1.48 -17.83
C GLU A 134 0.90 -1.52 -16.31
N ASN A 135 -0.31 -1.87 -15.87
CA ASN A 135 -0.61 -2.05 -14.46
C ASN A 135 -0.11 -3.41 -13.97
N THR A 136 0.52 -3.41 -12.81
CA THR A 136 0.98 -4.63 -12.13
C THR A 136 -0.06 -5.09 -11.12
N ALA A 137 -0.58 -6.31 -11.27
CA ALA A 137 -1.47 -6.89 -10.28
C ALA A 137 -0.73 -7.17 -8.97
N VAL A 138 -1.24 -6.63 -7.86
CA VAL A 138 -0.73 -6.89 -6.52
C VAL A 138 -1.37 -8.17 -5.99
N MET A 139 -0.57 -9.24 -5.85
CA MET A 139 -1.08 -10.54 -5.42
C MET A 139 -1.03 -10.66 -3.90
N LEU A 140 -2.11 -11.19 -3.31
CA LEU A 140 -2.22 -11.36 -1.85
C LEU A 140 -1.07 -12.19 -1.28
N ARG A 141 -0.64 -13.23 -1.99
CA ARG A 141 0.49 -14.07 -1.55
C ARG A 141 1.77 -13.25 -1.37
N ASP A 142 2.08 -12.37 -2.32
CA ASP A 142 3.30 -11.55 -2.26
C ASP A 142 3.25 -10.55 -1.09
N LEU A 143 2.04 -10.09 -0.70
CA LEU A 143 1.84 -9.25 0.46
C LEU A 143 2.05 -10.04 1.76
N LEU A 144 1.46 -11.23 1.86
CA LEU A 144 1.58 -12.08 3.05
C LEU A 144 3.01 -12.62 3.25
N GLU A 145 3.77 -12.85 2.15
CA GLU A 145 5.18 -13.26 2.19
C GLU A 145 6.14 -12.07 2.44
N SER A 146 5.64 -10.82 2.45
CA SER A 146 6.47 -9.63 2.65
C SER A 146 7.02 -9.53 4.08
N LYS A 147 8.17 -8.86 4.22
CA LYS A 147 8.79 -8.62 5.53
C LYS A 147 7.90 -7.75 6.42
N GLU A 148 7.21 -6.78 5.83
CA GLU A 148 6.32 -5.87 6.52
C GLU A 148 5.16 -6.62 7.18
N PHE A 149 4.53 -7.56 6.47
CA PHE A 149 3.45 -8.36 7.01
C PHE A 149 3.97 -9.35 8.07
N GLN A 150 5.07 -10.04 7.80
CA GLN A 150 5.66 -11.01 8.72
C GLN A 150 6.18 -10.38 10.02
N ALA A 151 6.56 -9.10 9.99
CA ALA A 151 7.00 -8.35 11.17
C ALA A 151 5.84 -7.80 12.02
N SER A 152 4.60 -7.91 11.55
CA SER A 152 3.44 -7.43 12.31
C SER A 152 3.20 -8.31 13.55
N ALA A 153 3.14 -7.66 14.71
CA ALA A 153 2.91 -8.32 15.99
C ALA A 153 1.42 -8.57 16.30
N SER A 154 0.51 -7.96 15.55
CA SER A 154 -0.93 -8.07 15.81
C SER A 154 -1.52 -9.33 15.19
N PRO A 155 -2.28 -10.14 15.95
CA PRO A 155 -2.93 -11.34 15.42
C PRO A 155 -4.08 -11.04 14.44
N ILE A 156 -4.52 -9.79 14.36
CA ILE A 156 -5.60 -9.34 13.48
C ILE A 156 -5.09 -8.47 12.33
N SER A 157 -3.79 -8.51 12.05
CA SER A 157 -3.22 -7.79 10.91
C SER A 157 -3.74 -8.32 9.59
N PHE A 158 -3.98 -7.44 8.66
CA PHE A 158 -4.33 -7.79 7.29
C PHE A 158 -3.52 -6.96 6.28
N ALA A 159 -3.24 -7.56 5.14
CA ALA A 159 -2.50 -6.91 4.07
C ALA A 159 -3.46 -6.03 3.24
N VAL A 160 -3.27 -4.71 3.27
CA VAL A 160 -4.08 -3.73 2.54
C VAL A 160 -3.69 -3.70 1.06
N GLY A 161 -2.39 -3.71 0.77
CA GLY A 161 -1.89 -3.57 -0.59
C GLY A 161 -0.47 -3.01 -0.65
N LYS A 162 -0.19 -2.28 -1.73
CA LYS A 162 1.05 -1.50 -1.90
C LYS A 162 0.71 -0.03 -2.08
N ASP A 163 1.54 0.83 -1.52
CA ASP A 163 1.46 2.27 -1.76
C ASP A 163 1.97 2.64 -3.18
N ILE A 164 1.92 3.94 -3.51
CA ILE A 164 2.37 4.46 -4.80
C ILE A 164 3.89 4.30 -5.04
N ALA A 165 4.67 4.04 -4.00
CA ALA A 165 6.09 3.73 -4.09
C ALA A 165 6.37 2.22 -4.17
N GLY A 166 5.31 1.38 -4.16
CA GLY A 166 5.41 -0.07 -4.21
C GLY A 166 5.69 -0.73 -2.85
N LYS A 167 5.70 0.04 -1.74
CA LYS A 167 5.87 -0.49 -0.39
C LYS A 167 4.60 -1.17 0.11
N VAL A 168 4.74 -2.32 0.76
CA VAL A 168 3.61 -3.06 1.34
C VAL A 168 3.02 -2.29 2.53
N VAL A 169 1.69 -2.22 2.57
CA VAL A 169 0.89 -1.62 3.64
C VAL A 169 0.11 -2.71 4.36
N VAL A 170 0.27 -2.77 5.68
CA VAL A 170 -0.36 -3.74 6.60
C VAL A 170 -1.26 -3.00 7.57
#